data_db072ab48511a2563c6f51c3aa7b21bb
#
_entry.id   db072ab48511a2563c6f51c3aa7b21bb
#
_cell.length_a   1.000
_cell.length_b   1.000
_cell.length_c   1.000
_cell.angle_alpha   90.00
_cell.angle_beta   90.00
_cell.angle_gamma   90.00
#
_symmetry.space_group_name_H-M   'P 1'
#
loop_
_entity.id
_entity.type
_entity.pdbx_description
1 polymer ?
#
loop_
_entity_poly.entity_id
_entity_poly.type
_entity_poly.pdbx_seq_one_letter_code
_entity_poly.pdbx_strand_id
1 'polypeptide(L)'
;MTKNTFRKLVLALVLHLCGAVMGGEMPAQTFKVLSYNIYKGLMCDSSVNKQDFAKWVSKQQPDIVALQEVNGFTQAKLSQLAADYGHPYAVLLKEEGYPVALTSRFPIVNVQKVIDNMHHGFILAQVKNYHILVTHLSPHKYKKRGEEVDMLLATVKATHPKGKWLMMGDFNAYSPWDKESYKDGLVRERTRQLEMKYKSHQNLKNGELDFSVIEKVLNGGFCDALKLKNRDYVSSAPTKVLEHSDLHANPTFRIDYIFVSQSLKKDVVQCRIIKDDYTDNHSDHYPVWLELSPDK
;
A
#
# COMPACT_ATOMS: atom_id res chain seq x y z
N MET A 1 -71.05 -26.45 14.52
CA MET A 1 -69.56 -26.47 14.51
C MET A 1 -69.12 -25.15 15.15
N THR A 2 -68.56 -25.24 16.34
CA THR A 2 -68.37 -24.11 17.25
C THR A 2 -67.04 -23.42 16.97
N LYS A 3 -67.04 -22.09 17.12
CA LYS A 3 -65.91 -21.16 16.91
C LYS A 3 -64.57 -21.54 17.59
N ASN A 4 -64.57 -22.57 18.44
CA ASN A 4 -63.34 -23.01 19.17
C ASN A 4 -62.45 -24.01 18.39
N THR A 5 -62.92 -24.63 17.33
CA THR A 5 -62.18 -25.61 16.57
C THR A 5 -61.28 -24.91 15.54
N PHE A 6 -61.64 -23.70 15.09
CA PHE A 6 -60.86 -22.92 14.11
C PHE A 6 -59.65 -22.21 14.75
N ARG A 7 -59.71 -21.87 16.04
CA ARG A 7 -58.60 -21.23 16.76
C ARG A 7 -57.46 -22.17 17.14
N LYS A 8 -57.72 -23.47 17.24
CA LYS A 8 -56.68 -24.47 17.55
C LYS A 8 -55.91 -24.94 16.31
N LEU A 9 -56.48 -24.78 15.11
CA LEU A 9 -55.80 -25.14 13.85
C LEU A 9 -54.84 -24.07 13.34
N VAL A 10 -55.09 -22.80 13.68
CA VAL A 10 -54.20 -21.68 13.28
C VAL A 10 -52.97 -21.57 14.19
N LEU A 11 -53.07 -22.06 15.44
CA LEU A 11 -51.93 -22.02 16.38
C LEU A 11 -50.94 -23.18 16.17
N ALA A 12 -51.31 -24.24 15.47
CA ALA A 12 -50.42 -25.37 15.17
C ALA A 12 -49.58 -25.17 13.90
N LEU A 13 -49.93 -24.19 13.03
CA LEU A 13 -49.19 -23.93 11.78
C LEU A 13 -48.10 -22.86 11.91
N VAL A 14 -48.05 -22.12 13.04
CA VAL A 14 -47.04 -21.07 13.28
C VAL A 14 -45.81 -21.61 14.02
N LEU A 15 -45.87 -22.81 14.56
CA LEU A 15 -44.77 -23.41 15.37
C LEU A 15 -43.81 -24.32 14.59
N HIS A 16 -43.95 -24.46 13.26
CA HIS A 16 -43.10 -25.33 12.44
C HIS A 16 -42.21 -24.59 11.41
N LEU A 17 -42.12 -23.25 11.52
CA LEU A 17 -41.21 -22.43 10.65
C LEU A 17 -40.02 -21.80 11.42
N CYS A 18 -39.77 -22.27 12.66
CA CYS A 18 -38.50 -22.00 13.35
C CYS A 18 -37.57 -23.21 13.21
N GLY A 19 -37.25 -23.55 11.98
CA GLY A 19 -36.36 -24.64 11.62
C GLY A 19 -35.14 -24.16 10.89
N ALA A 20 -33.99 -24.24 11.55
CA ALA A 20 -32.64 -24.22 10.97
C ALA A 20 -32.26 -22.91 10.24
N VAL A 21 -32.02 -21.83 11.00
CA VAL A 21 -30.90 -20.97 10.65
C VAL A 21 -29.65 -21.85 10.81
N MET A 22 -29.25 -22.51 9.74
CA MET A 22 -27.89 -23.03 9.62
C MET A 22 -26.99 -21.86 9.91
N GLY A 23 -26.41 -21.82 11.08
CA GLY A 23 -25.29 -20.94 11.44
C GLY A 23 -24.09 -21.32 10.58
N GLY A 24 -24.12 -21.00 9.30
CA GLY A 24 -22.92 -20.96 8.48
C GLY A 24 -22.06 -19.89 9.12
N GLU A 25 -20.96 -20.30 9.77
CA GLU A 25 -19.90 -19.36 10.16
C GLU A 25 -19.58 -18.54 8.92
N MET A 26 -19.90 -17.24 8.96
CA MET A 26 -19.45 -16.33 7.90
C MET A 26 -17.94 -16.50 7.80
N PRO A 27 -17.39 -16.76 6.61
CA PRO A 27 -15.94 -16.90 6.46
C PRO A 27 -15.31 -15.66 7.06
N ALA A 28 -14.41 -15.88 8.01
CA ALA A 28 -13.74 -14.79 8.72
C ALA A 28 -13.11 -13.85 7.68
N GLN A 29 -13.50 -12.58 7.74
CA GLN A 29 -13.16 -11.59 6.71
C GLN A 29 -11.65 -11.33 6.70
N THR A 30 -11.00 -11.46 5.53
CA THR A 30 -9.58 -11.12 5.33
C THR A 30 -9.33 -9.65 5.63
N PHE A 31 -8.12 -9.32 6.09
CA PHE A 31 -7.69 -7.94 6.30
C PHE A 31 -6.97 -7.43 5.04
N LYS A 32 -7.48 -6.35 4.45
CA LYS A 32 -7.11 -5.85 3.13
C LYS A 32 -6.33 -4.55 3.22
N VAL A 33 -5.19 -4.48 2.55
CA VAL A 33 -4.27 -3.35 2.58
C VAL A 33 -3.95 -2.89 1.16
N LEU A 34 -4.01 -1.59 0.93
CA LEU A 34 -3.64 -0.94 -0.32
C LEU A 34 -2.51 0.05 -0.07
N SER A 35 -1.42 -0.03 -0.85
CA SER A 35 -0.36 0.99 -0.90
C SER A 35 -0.32 1.59 -2.30
N TYR A 36 -0.42 2.92 -2.42
CA TYR A 36 -0.52 3.59 -3.70
C TYR A 36 0.19 4.96 -3.72
N ASN A 37 1.19 5.13 -4.56
CA ASN A 37 1.69 6.45 -4.94
C ASN A 37 0.70 7.08 -5.92
N ILE A 38 0.08 8.19 -5.53
CA ILE A 38 -1.06 8.80 -6.23
C ILE A 38 -0.66 9.98 -7.13
N TYR A 39 0.60 10.06 -7.50
CA TYR A 39 1.15 11.04 -8.42
C TYR A 39 0.71 12.48 -8.13
N LYS A 40 1.51 13.19 -7.33
CA LYS A 40 1.34 14.63 -7.05
C LYS A 40 -0.08 15.02 -6.61
N GLY A 41 -0.64 14.27 -5.67
CA GLY A 41 -1.95 14.59 -5.10
C GLY A 41 -3.11 14.34 -6.04
N LEU A 42 -3.10 13.21 -6.77
CA LEU A 42 -4.14 12.85 -7.73
C LEU A 42 -4.27 13.88 -8.87
N MET A 43 -3.13 14.37 -9.39
CA MET A 43 -3.18 15.40 -10.44
C MET A 43 -3.86 14.93 -11.73
N CYS A 44 -3.88 13.63 -12.00
CA CYS A 44 -4.53 13.05 -13.18
C CYS A 44 -6.03 12.79 -12.96
N ASP A 45 -6.54 12.88 -11.74
CA ASP A 45 -7.98 12.83 -11.46
C ASP A 45 -8.57 14.23 -11.56
N SER A 46 -9.24 14.49 -12.68
CA SER A 46 -9.91 15.79 -12.95
C SER A 46 -11.30 15.92 -12.32
N SER A 47 -11.80 14.86 -11.69
CA SER A 47 -13.12 14.87 -11.04
C SER A 47 -13.16 15.83 -9.84
N VAL A 48 -14.36 16.38 -9.57
CA VAL A 48 -14.57 17.23 -8.40
C VAL A 48 -14.28 16.43 -7.12
N ASN A 49 -13.49 17.01 -6.22
CA ASN A 49 -13.11 16.37 -4.95
C ASN A 49 -12.47 14.97 -5.11
N LYS A 50 -11.85 14.68 -6.25
CA LYS A 50 -11.16 13.40 -6.51
C LYS A 50 -12.09 12.17 -6.37
N GLN A 51 -13.32 12.33 -6.85
CA GLN A 51 -14.36 11.29 -6.70
C GLN A 51 -14.08 10.02 -7.49
N ASP A 52 -13.33 10.08 -8.60
CA ASP A 52 -13.01 8.88 -9.37
C ASP A 52 -12.02 7.99 -8.60
N PHE A 53 -11.06 8.59 -7.89
CA PHE A 53 -10.21 7.88 -6.94
C PHE A 53 -11.05 7.24 -5.83
N ALA A 54 -11.94 8.01 -5.19
CA ALA A 54 -12.77 7.52 -4.10
C ALA A 54 -13.65 6.33 -4.54
N LYS A 55 -14.28 6.42 -5.73
CA LYS A 55 -15.08 5.32 -6.31
C LYS A 55 -14.23 4.09 -6.58
N TRP A 56 -13.02 4.27 -7.11
CA TRP A 56 -12.11 3.17 -7.41
C TRP A 56 -11.65 2.47 -6.11
N VAL A 57 -11.22 3.23 -5.09
CA VAL A 57 -10.83 2.68 -3.78
C VAL A 57 -12.01 1.95 -3.12
N SER A 58 -13.23 2.53 -3.15
CA SER A 58 -14.43 1.90 -2.61
C SER A 58 -14.70 0.52 -3.20
N LYS A 59 -14.45 0.32 -4.51
CA LYS A 59 -14.61 -0.98 -5.18
C LYS A 59 -13.61 -2.02 -4.67
N GLN A 60 -12.41 -1.59 -4.30
CA GLN A 60 -11.38 -2.48 -3.75
C GLN A 60 -11.68 -2.88 -2.30
N GLN A 61 -12.45 -2.09 -1.55
CA GLN A 61 -12.83 -2.33 -0.14
C GLN A 61 -11.61 -2.57 0.77
N PRO A 62 -10.55 -1.76 0.76
CA PRO A 62 -9.43 -1.92 1.66
C PRO A 62 -9.82 -1.60 3.10
N ASP A 63 -9.15 -2.20 4.06
CA ASP A 63 -9.24 -1.87 5.49
C ASP A 63 -8.25 -0.76 5.86
N ILE A 64 -7.13 -0.70 5.14
CA ILE A 64 -6.09 0.33 5.25
C ILE A 64 -5.70 0.79 3.84
N VAL A 65 -5.48 2.11 3.69
CA VAL A 65 -4.84 2.71 2.51
C VAL A 65 -3.64 3.52 2.94
N ALA A 66 -2.46 3.19 2.41
CA ALA A 66 -1.24 3.96 2.53
C ALA A 66 -1.00 4.71 1.21
N LEU A 67 -0.87 6.02 1.28
CA LEU A 67 -0.70 6.88 0.10
C LEU A 67 0.68 7.54 0.12
N GLN A 68 1.28 7.69 -1.06
CA GLN A 68 2.49 8.47 -1.27
C GLN A 68 2.16 9.60 -2.25
N GLU A 69 2.94 10.66 -2.20
CA GLU A 69 2.73 11.88 -3.00
C GLU A 69 1.36 12.54 -2.77
N VAL A 70 0.95 12.71 -1.54
CA VAL A 70 -0.32 13.37 -1.17
C VAL A 70 -0.16 14.91 -1.21
N ASN A 71 0.40 15.41 -2.33
CA ASN A 71 0.72 16.81 -2.52
C ASN A 71 -0.52 17.70 -2.54
N GLY A 72 -0.45 18.86 -1.86
CA GLY A 72 -1.53 19.85 -1.86
C GLY A 72 -2.76 19.47 -1.03
N PHE A 73 -2.69 18.37 -0.28
CA PHE A 73 -3.72 18.02 0.69
C PHE A 73 -3.43 18.67 2.05
N THR A 74 -4.47 19.14 2.70
CA THR A 74 -4.50 19.38 4.13
C THR A 74 -5.03 18.16 4.86
N GLN A 75 -4.84 18.08 6.17
CA GLN A 75 -5.44 17.00 6.96
C GLN A 75 -6.96 16.92 6.76
N ALA A 76 -7.64 18.08 6.66
CA ALA A 76 -9.08 18.13 6.44
C ALA A 76 -9.50 17.57 5.06
N LYS A 77 -8.78 17.94 3.98
CA LYS A 77 -9.02 17.41 2.63
C LYS A 77 -8.79 15.91 2.56
N LEU A 78 -7.73 15.40 3.21
CA LEU A 78 -7.47 13.97 3.29
C LEU A 78 -8.59 13.24 4.02
N SER A 79 -9.04 13.79 5.17
CA SER A 79 -10.14 13.19 5.95
C SER A 79 -11.44 13.13 5.16
N GLN A 80 -11.75 14.17 4.38
CA GLN A 80 -12.92 14.17 3.51
C GLN A 80 -12.80 13.10 2.42
N LEU A 81 -11.68 13.06 1.68
CA LEU A 81 -11.44 12.04 0.67
C LEU A 81 -11.52 10.62 1.24
N ALA A 82 -10.95 10.40 2.43
CA ALA A 82 -11.00 9.12 3.12
C ALA A 82 -12.44 8.70 3.45
N ALA A 83 -13.26 9.64 3.94
CA ALA A 83 -14.68 9.41 4.23
C ALA A 83 -15.46 9.01 2.98
N ASP A 84 -15.13 9.59 1.81
CA ASP A 84 -15.81 9.32 0.53
C ASP A 84 -15.63 7.85 0.07
N TYR A 85 -14.57 7.15 0.52
CA TYR A 85 -14.40 5.70 0.29
C TYR A 85 -14.56 4.83 1.55
N GLY A 86 -15.15 5.38 2.61
CA GLY A 86 -15.56 4.62 3.80
C GLY A 86 -14.47 4.48 4.88
N HIS A 87 -13.45 5.35 4.90
CA HIS A 87 -12.44 5.40 5.94
C HIS A 87 -12.64 6.60 6.88
N PRO A 88 -13.17 6.40 8.11
CA PRO A 88 -13.40 7.49 9.06
C PRO A 88 -12.11 7.99 9.72
N TYR A 89 -10.99 7.28 9.59
CA TYR A 89 -9.72 7.65 10.21
C TYR A 89 -8.68 7.95 9.14
N ALA A 90 -8.00 9.10 9.27
CA ALA A 90 -6.98 9.56 8.34
C ALA A 90 -5.86 10.31 9.07
N VAL A 91 -4.62 10.10 8.63
CA VAL A 91 -3.43 10.77 9.12
C VAL A 91 -2.59 11.21 7.93
N LEU A 92 -2.36 12.51 7.80
CA LEU A 92 -1.42 13.09 6.85
C LEU A 92 -0.09 13.34 7.57
N LEU A 93 1.03 12.99 6.97
CA LEU A 93 2.35 13.23 7.56
C LEU A 93 2.62 14.73 7.76
N LYS A 94 2.48 15.50 6.70
CA LYS A 94 2.70 16.96 6.62
C LYS A 94 1.92 17.51 5.43
N GLU A 95 1.74 18.82 5.35
CA GLU A 95 0.97 19.46 4.26
C GLU A 95 1.84 19.90 3.07
N GLU A 96 3.16 19.96 3.25
CA GLU A 96 4.10 20.44 2.23
C GLU A 96 4.92 19.31 1.61
N GLY A 97 5.40 19.58 0.39
CA GLY A 97 6.27 18.67 -0.37
C GLY A 97 5.55 17.44 -0.89
N TYR A 98 6.14 16.27 -0.70
CA TYR A 98 5.64 14.96 -1.15
C TYR A 98 5.30 14.06 0.05
N PRO A 99 4.24 14.38 0.81
CA PRO A 99 3.90 13.66 2.02
C PRO A 99 3.32 12.28 1.74
N VAL A 100 3.43 11.41 2.75
CA VAL A 100 2.68 10.17 2.83
C VAL A 100 1.44 10.36 3.71
N ALA A 101 0.45 9.48 3.53
CA ALA A 101 -0.75 9.44 4.34
C ALA A 101 -1.16 8.00 4.65
N LEU A 102 -1.91 7.85 5.73
CA LEU A 102 -2.54 6.61 6.15
C LEU A 102 -4.01 6.86 6.41
N THR A 103 -4.88 6.04 5.82
CA THR A 103 -6.31 6.03 6.13
C THR A 103 -6.78 4.63 6.50
N SER A 104 -7.83 4.52 7.30
CA SER A 104 -8.29 3.24 7.82
C SER A 104 -9.79 3.23 8.12
N ARG A 105 -10.41 2.06 7.96
CA ARG A 105 -11.76 1.76 8.48
C ARG A 105 -11.80 1.63 9.99
N PHE A 106 -10.64 1.39 10.61
CA PHE A 106 -10.49 1.18 12.06
C PHE A 106 -9.68 2.31 12.69
N PRO A 107 -9.79 2.54 14.01
CA PRO A 107 -9.00 3.55 14.69
C PRO A 107 -7.51 3.45 14.39
N ILE A 108 -6.89 4.59 14.08
CA ILE A 108 -5.44 4.74 13.94
C ILE A 108 -4.93 5.30 15.26
N VAL A 109 -4.10 4.55 15.96
CA VAL A 109 -3.59 4.93 17.28
C VAL A 109 -2.05 4.92 17.32
N ASN A 110 -1.47 5.47 18.37
CA ASN A 110 -0.01 5.51 18.59
C ASN A 110 0.76 6.15 17.42
N VAL A 111 0.18 7.21 16.85
CA VAL A 111 0.71 7.87 15.66
C VAL A 111 2.00 8.64 15.99
N GLN A 112 3.04 8.35 15.23
CA GLN A 112 4.27 9.14 15.21
C GLN A 112 4.55 9.58 13.75
N LYS A 113 4.86 10.87 13.60
CA LYS A 113 5.23 11.48 12.32
C LYS A 113 6.71 11.81 12.38
N VAL A 114 7.50 11.15 11.52
CA VAL A 114 8.95 11.33 11.49
C VAL A 114 9.36 11.98 10.19
N ILE A 115 9.98 13.14 10.27
CA ILE A 115 10.41 13.95 9.12
C ILE A 115 11.93 14.12 9.13
N ASP A 116 12.51 14.30 10.32
CA ASP A 116 13.93 14.58 10.48
C ASP A 116 14.79 13.46 9.91
N ASN A 117 15.85 13.87 9.21
CA ASN A 117 16.77 12.95 8.52
C ASN A 117 16.14 12.03 7.47
N MET A 118 14.92 12.33 7.02
CA MET A 118 14.25 11.67 5.92
C MET A 118 14.07 12.64 4.75
N HIS A 119 14.02 12.13 3.53
CA HIS A 119 13.73 12.98 2.35
C HIS A 119 12.27 13.43 2.36
N HIS A 120 11.36 12.49 2.51
CA HIS A 120 9.91 12.77 2.58
C HIS A 120 9.33 12.53 3.98
N GLY A 121 9.88 11.58 4.73
CA GLY A 121 9.41 11.17 6.05
C GLY A 121 8.59 9.88 6.04
N PHE A 122 8.14 9.48 7.22
CA PHE A 122 7.27 8.32 7.39
C PHE A 122 6.25 8.51 8.51
N ILE A 123 5.15 7.76 8.43
CA ILE A 123 4.17 7.60 9.50
C ILE A 123 4.40 6.25 10.15
N LEU A 124 4.55 6.23 11.47
CA LEU A 124 4.40 5.05 12.30
C LEU A 124 3.04 5.13 13.01
N ALA A 125 2.27 4.06 12.99
CA ALA A 125 0.97 3.99 13.66
C ALA A 125 0.62 2.54 14.00
N GLN A 126 -0.49 2.36 14.71
CA GLN A 126 -1.08 1.07 14.95
C GLN A 126 -2.55 1.07 14.50
N VAL A 127 -2.95 0.03 13.78
CA VAL A 127 -4.34 -0.23 13.39
C VAL A 127 -4.67 -1.67 13.81
N LYS A 128 -5.65 -1.83 14.69
CA LYS A 128 -5.92 -3.12 15.35
C LYS A 128 -4.63 -3.64 16.02
N ASN A 129 -4.21 -4.85 15.70
CA ASN A 129 -2.97 -5.47 16.21
C ASN A 129 -1.76 -5.36 15.24
N TYR A 130 -1.91 -4.59 14.16
CA TYR A 130 -0.83 -4.36 13.18
C TYR A 130 -0.10 -3.06 13.47
N HIS A 131 1.24 -3.13 13.47
CA HIS A 131 2.09 -1.95 13.42
C HIS A 131 2.28 -1.55 11.95
N ILE A 132 1.98 -0.31 11.64
CA ILE A 132 1.95 0.22 10.28
C ILE A 132 3.08 1.23 10.12
N LEU A 133 3.90 1.07 9.10
CA LEU A 133 4.90 2.02 8.69
C LEU A 133 4.67 2.39 7.23
N VAL A 134 4.34 3.66 6.96
CA VAL A 134 4.12 4.20 5.62
C VAL A 134 5.26 5.14 5.27
N THR A 135 5.97 4.89 4.19
CA THR A 135 7.13 5.69 3.77
C THR A 135 7.09 6.04 2.29
N HIS A 136 7.87 7.08 1.93
CA HIS A 136 8.28 7.38 0.57
C HIS A 136 9.77 7.74 0.65
N LEU A 137 10.64 6.85 0.15
CA LEU A 137 12.09 7.05 0.25
C LEU A 137 12.60 8.03 -0.82
N SER A 138 13.80 8.55 -0.60
CA SER A 138 14.45 9.49 -1.51
C SER A 138 14.54 8.97 -2.96
N PRO A 139 14.03 9.71 -3.97
CA PRO A 139 14.14 9.32 -5.37
C PRO A 139 15.55 9.57 -5.95
N HIS A 140 16.41 10.28 -5.21
CA HIS A 140 17.62 10.87 -5.81
C HIS A 140 18.90 10.08 -5.55
N LYS A 141 19.06 9.46 -4.35
CA LYS A 141 20.36 8.87 -3.97
C LYS A 141 20.18 7.52 -3.28
N TYR A 142 20.83 6.47 -3.82
CA TYR A 142 20.77 5.14 -3.19
C TYR A 142 21.34 5.12 -1.76
N LYS A 143 22.41 5.89 -1.49
CA LYS A 143 22.98 6.02 -0.13
C LYS A 143 21.97 6.59 0.85
N LYS A 144 21.25 7.67 0.44
CA LYS A 144 20.22 8.28 1.27
C LYS A 144 19.10 7.29 1.60
N ARG A 145 18.61 6.53 0.61
CA ARG A 145 17.64 5.46 0.84
C ARG A 145 18.15 4.41 1.82
N GLY A 146 19.44 4.06 1.74
CA GLY A 146 20.06 3.13 2.68
C GLY A 146 20.04 3.64 4.13
N GLU A 147 20.32 4.93 4.35
CA GLU A 147 20.22 5.60 5.66
C GLU A 147 18.77 5.66 6.15
N GLU A 148 17.83 5.97 5.27
CA GLU A 148 16.41 6.01 5.57
C GLU A 148 15.89 4.63 6.01
N VAL A 149 16.28 3.55 5.31
CA VAL A 149 15.93 2.17 5.71
C VAL A 149 16.54 1.82 7.08
N ASP A 150 17.76 2.27 7.38
CA ASP A 150 18.35 2.08 8.71
C ASP A 150 17.47 2.70 9.81
N MET A 151 16.94 3.91 9.58
CA MET A 151 16.01 4.57 10.50
C MET A 151 14.70 3.78 10.65
N LEU A 152 14.11 3.31 9.54
CA LEU A 152 12.89 2.49 9.60
C LEU A 152 13.10 1.23 10.42
N LEU A 153 14.19 0.49 10.16
CA LEU A 153 14.52 -0.76 10.88
C LEU A 153 14.85 -0.51 12.35
N ALA A 154 15.56 0.58 12.67
CA ALA A 154 15.83 0.99 14.06
C ALA A 154 14.52 1.31 14.80
N THR A 155 13.58 2.01 14.14
CA THR A 155 12.27 2.33 14.72
C THR A 155 11.47 1.05 15.01
N VAL A 156 11.41 0.10 14.06
CA VAL A 156 10.76 -1.21 14.26
C VAL A 156 11.36 -1.94 15.46
N LYS A 157 12.70 -1.98 15.54
CA LYS A 157 13.42 -2.66 16.63
C LYS A 157 13.18 -2.02 17.99
N ALA A 158 13.12 -0.68 18.03
CA ALA A 158 12.90 0.07 19.26
C ALA A 158 11.45 0.00 19.76
N THR A 159 10.48 -0.11 18.84
CA THR A 159 9.05 -0.11 19.17
C THR A 159 8.55 -1.49 19.57
N HIS A 160 8.53 -2.43 18.62
CA HIS A 160 8.03 -3.80 18.82
C HIS A 160 8.78 -4.82 17.94
N PRO A 161 9.96 -5.31 18.35
CA PRO A 161 10.81 -6.14 17.49
C PRO A 161 10.18 -7.47 17.04
N LYS A 162 9.17 -7.95 17.76
CA LYS A 162 8.41 -9.19 17.45
C LYS A 162 6.97 -8.90 17.00
N GLY A 163 6.63 -7.65 16.71
CA GLY A 163 5.28 -7.23 16.33
C GLY A 163 4.84 -7.74 14.96
N LYS A 164 3.55 -7.63 14.71
CA LYS A 164 2.95 -7.83 13.38
C LYS A 164 3.10 -6.53 12.59
N TRP A 165 4.13 -6.46 11.74
CA TRP A 165 4.47 -5.24 10.99
C TRP A 165 4.05 -5.30 9.54
N LEU A 166 3.50 -4.17 9.07
CA LEU A 166 3.32 -3.82 7.66
C LEU A 166 4.16 -2.57 7.37
N MET A 167 5.20 -2.71 6.56
CA MET A 167 6.03 -1.60 6.09
C MET A 167 5.76 -1.44 4.59
N MET A 168 5.26 -0.27 4.18
CA MET A 168 4.76 -0.10 2.82
C MET A 168 4.99 1.29 2.25
N GLY A 169 5.04 1.38 0.92
CA GLY A 169 5.17 2.62 0.19
C GLY A 169 6.02 2.51 -1.06
N ASP A 170 6.42 3.68 -1.57
CA ASP A 170 7.39 3.84 -2.64
C ASP A 170 8.80 3.90 -2.04
N PHE A 171 9.57 2.85 -2.29
CA PHE A 171 10.95 2.74 -1.80
C PHE A 171 11.97 3.34 -2.78
N ASN A 172 11.57 3.70 -4.00
CA ASN A 172 12.47 4.21 -5.04
C ASN A 172 13.72 3.32 -5.23
N ALA A 173 13.61 2.02 -4.96
CA ALA A 173 14.72 1.06 -4.94
C ALA A 173 14.32 -0.28 -5.53
N TYR A 174 15.29 -0.98 -6.13
CA TYR A 174 15.08 -2.25 -6.82
C TYR A 174 15.31 -3.44 -5.88
N SER A 175 14.47 -4.48 -6.04
CA SER A 175 14.60 -5.72 -5.27
C SER A 175 15.64 -6.67 -5.88
N PRO A 176 16.49 -7.33 -5.07
CA PRO A 176 17.39 -8.36 -5.56
C PRO A 176 16.64 -9.54 -6.19
N TRP A 177 15.38 -9.78 -5.81
CA TRP A 177 14.52 -10.80 -6.39
C TRP A 177 14.11 -10.53 -7.83
N ASP A 178 14.21 -9.27 -8.29
CA ASP A 178 13.85 -8.83 -9.64
C ASP A 178 15.09 -8.61 -10.54
N LYS A 179 16.30 -8.86 -10.03
CA LYS A 179 17.57 -8.58 -10.73
C LYS A 179 17.61 -9.16 -12.14
N GLU A 180 17.10 -10.37 -12.32
CA GLU A 180 17.08 -11.06 -13.61
C GLU A 180 16.25 -10.31 -14.67
N SER A 181 15.20 -9.61 -14.24
CA SER A 181 14.30 -8.86 -15.13
C SER A 181 14.91 -7.55 -15.63
N TYR A 182 16.06 -7.15 -15.10
CA TYR A 182 16.79 -5.94 -15.51
C TYR A 182 18.07 -6.23 -16.30
N LYS A 183 18.28 -7.48 -16.75
CA LYS A 183 19.50 -7.91 -17.48
C LYS A 183 19.65 -7.29 -18.87
N ASP A 184 18.55 -6.83 -19.47
CA ASP A 184 18.56 -6.10 -20.74
C ASP A 184 19.31 -4.76 -20.66
N GLY A 185 19.56 -4.26 -19.44
CA GLY A 185 20.27 -3.03 -19.16
C GLY A 185 19.47 -1.75 -19.38
N LEU A 186 18.21 -1.83 -19.82
CA LEU A 186 17.38 -0.66 -20.13
C LEU A 186 17.14 0.21 -18.91
N VAL A 187 16.82 -0.39 -17.75
CA VAL A 187 16.61 0.34 -16.48
C VAL A 187 17.91 1.01 -16.03
N ARG A 188 19.05 0.33 -16.17
CA ARG A 188 20.37 0.90 -15.84
C ARG A 188 20.67 2.09 -16.73
N GLU A 189 20.48 1.96 -18.04
CA GLU A 189 20.76 3.03 -19.01
C GLU A 189 19.87 4.25 -18.74
N ARG A 190 18.57 4.06 -18.51
CA ARG A 190 17.68 5.14 -18.11
C ARG A 190 18.17 5.84 -16.84
N THR A 191 18.56 5.07 -15.84
CA THR A 191 19.09 5.61 -14.57
C THR A 191 20.37 6.42 -14.80
N ARG A 192 21.28 5.94 -15.65
CA ARG A 192 22.50 6.64 -16.03
C ARG A 192 22.19 7.97 -16.73
N GLN A 193 21.23 8.00 -17.64
CA GLN A 193 20.80 9.22 -18.32
C GLN A 193 20.23 10.26 -17.35
N LEU A 194 19.45 9.81 -16.35
CA LEU A 194 18.94 10.70 -15.30
C LEU A 194 20.08 11.27 -14.45
N GLU A 195 21.08 10.49 -14.09
CA GLU A 195 22.26 10.98 -13.36
C GLU A 195 23.09 11.98 -14.17
N MET A 196 23.21 11.78 -15.47
CA MET A 196 23.86 12.74 -16.36
C MET A 196 23.08 14.06 -16.48
N LYS A 197 21.75 13.97 -16.53
CA LYS A 197 20.85 15.13 -16.65
C LYS A 197 20.73 15.91 -15.34
N TYR A 198 20.71 15.24 -14.21
CA TYR A 198 20.43 15.83 -12.89
C TYR A 198 21.57 15.54 -11.91
N LYS A 199 22.36 16.56 -11.55
CA LYS A 199 23.48 16.44 -10.59
C LYS A 199 23.07 15.94 -9.19
N SER A 200 21.81 16.06 -8.84
CA SER A 200 21.24 15.57 -7.57
C SER A 200 21.09 14.06 -7.53
N HIS A 201 21.06 13.38 -8.69
CA HIS A 201 20.82 11.95 -8.80
C HIS A 201 22.11 11.14 -8.65
N GLN A 202 22.07 10.11 -7.82
CA GLN A 202 23.10 9.10 -7.59
C GLN A 202 22.41 7.78 -7.26
N ASN A 203 21.76 7.18 -8.26
CA ASN A 203 20.94 5.97 -8.09
C ASN A 203 21.69 4.71 -8.50
N LEU A 204 22.78 4.85 -9.27
CA LEU A 204 23.69 3.74 -9.58
C LEU A 204 24.79 3.62 -8.52
N LYS A 205 25.13 2.38 -8.18
CA LYS A 205 26.26 2.02 -7.34
C LYS A 205 27.38 1.46 -8.22
N ASN A 206 28.48 2.18 -8.32
CA ASN A 206 29.60 1.81 -9.21
C ASN A 206 29.17 1.59 -10.68
N GLY A 207 28.21 2.38 -11.18
CA GLY A 207 27.69 2.27 -12.54
C GLY A 207 26.63 1.18 -12.76
N GLU A 208 26.27 0.43 -11.73
CA GLU A 208 25.28 -0.65 -11.78
C GLU A 208 24.05 -0.33 -10.92
N LEU A 209 22.92 -0.99 -11.20
CA LEU A 209 21.71 -0.87 -10.38
C LEU A 209 22.00 -1.29 -8.93
N ASP A 210 21.53 -0.48 -7.98
CA ASP A 210 21.66 -0.78 -6.56
C ASP A 210 20.46 -1.60 -6.06
N PHE A 211 20.75 -2.76 -5.44
CA PHE A 211 19.77 -3.65 -4.80
C PHE A 211 19.90 -3.63 -3.29
N SER A 212 20.95 -2.97 -2.76
CA SER A 212 21.29 -3.06 -1.33
C SER A 212 20.24 -2.45 -0.41
N VAL A 213 19.44 -1.50 -0.89
CA VAL A 213 18.35 -0.87 -0.09
C VAL A 213 17.28 -1.89 0.27
N ILE A 214 16.76 -2.62 -0.72
CA ILE A 214 15.73 -3.65 -0.47
C ILE A 214 16.34 -4.88 0.20
N GLU A 215 17.56 -5.27 -0.15
CA GLU A 215 18.28 -6.34 0.55
C GLU A 215 18.40 -6.06 2.06
N LYS A 216 18.65 -4.79 2.45
CA LYS A 216 18.70 -4.37 3.84
C LYS A 216 17.33 -4.55 4.55
N VAL A 217 16.22 -4.24 3.89
CA VAL A 217 14.86 -4.48 4.43
C VAL A 217 14.64 -5.98 4.66
N LEU A 218 15.00 -6.82 3.67
CA LEU A 218 14.86 -8.27 3.76
C LEU A 218 15.72 -8.86 4.89
N ASN A 219 16.98 -8.43 5.01
CA ASN A 219 17.90 -8.82 6.07
C ASN A 219 17.48 -8.29 7.45
N GLY A 220 16.69 -7.21 7.48
CA GLY A 220 16.06 -6.64 8.68
C GLY A 220 14.87 -7.42 9.23
N GLY A 221 14.58 -8.60 8.67
CA GLY A 221 13.52 -9.49 9.16
C GLY A 221 12.16 -9.30 8.50
N PHE A 222 12.13 -8.63 7.35
CA PHE A 222 10.92 -8.45 6.54
C PHE A 222 10.87 -9.40 5.35
N CYS A 223 9.67 -9.73 4.90
CA CYS A 223 9.40 -10.47 3.67
C CYS A 223 8.69 -9.56 2.67
N ASP A 224 9.10 -9.60 1.42
CA ASP A 224 8.35 -9.01 0.30
C ASP A 224 7.06 -9.79 0.10
N ALA A 225 5.91 -9.18 0.42
CA ALA A 225 4.62 -9.85 0.41
C ALA A 225 4.24 -10.36 -1.00
N LEU A 226 4.61 -9.61 -2.07
CA LEU A 226 4.38 -10.04 -3.44
C LEU A 226 5.14 -11.34 -3.73
N LYS A 227 6.42 -11.41 -3.38
CA LYS A 227 7.28 -12.57 -3.67
C LYS A 227 6.96 -13.81 -2.83
N LEU A 228 6.20 -13.67 -1.76
CA LEU A 228 5.66 -14.81 -1.01
C LEU A 228 4.58 -15.57 -1.82
N LYS A 229 3.88 -14.89 -2.73
CA LYS A 229 2.73 -15.44 -3.47
C LYS A 229 2.95 -15.50 -4.98
N ASN A 230 3.77 -14.61 -5.52
CA ASN A 230 4.09 -14.58 -6.94
C ASN A 230 5.59 -14.38 -7.14
N ARG A 231 6.26 -15.37 -7.72
CA ARG A 231 7.70 -15.29 -8.04
C ARG A 231 7.99 -14.56 -9.33
N ASP A 232 7.00 -14.41 -10.20
CA ASP A 232 7.15 -13.72 -11.47
C ASP A 232 7.43 -12.22 -11.24
N TYR A 233 8.08 -11.62 -12.21
CA TYR A 233 8.27 -10.19 -12.23
C TYR A 233 6.98 -9.47 -12.59
N VAL A 234 6.60 -8.48 -11.78
CA VAL A 234 5.50 -7.57 -12.06
C VAL A 234 5.95 -6.16 -11.72
N SER A 235 5.97 -5.28 -12.72
CA SER A 235 6.35 -3.87 -12.52
C SER A 235 5.28 -3.09 -11.77
N SER A 236 5.73 -2.11 -10.95
CA SER A 236 4.83 -1.13 -10.32
C SER A 236 4.87 0.25 -10.97
N ALA A 237 5.85 0.50 -11.86
CA ALA A 237 6.01 1.75 -12.60
C ALA A 237 6.79 1.49 -13.91
N PRO A 238 6.69 2.40 -14.91
CA PRO A 238 5.65 3.41 -15.08
C PRO A 238 4.33 2.81 -15.55
N THR A 239 3.27 3.62 -15.50
CA THR A 239 1.95 3.36 -16.08
C THR A 239 1.81 4.07 -17.44
N LYS A 240 0.62 4.02 -18.06
CA LYS A 240 0.32 4.74 -19.31
C LYS A 240 0.35 6.26 -19.17
N VAL A 241 0.24 6.81 -17.95
CA VAL A 241 0.37 8.26 -17.69
C VAL A 241 1.66 8.82 -18.27
N LEU A 242 2.76 8.05 -18.28
CA LEU A 242 4.04 8.48 -18.82
C LEU A 242 4.31 8.01 -20.27
N GLU A 243 3.40 7.29 -20.92
CA GLU A 243 3.59 6.83 -22.32
C GLU A 243 3.78 7.98 -23.31
N HIS A 244 3.20 9.15 -23.03
CA HIS A 244 3.31 10.35 -23.88
C HIS A 244 4.38 11.34 -23.43
N SER A 245 5.20 10.97 -22.45
CA SER A 245 6.35 11.79 -22.07
C SER A 245 7.54 11.54 -23.00
N ASP A 246 8.51 12.49 -23.08
CA ASP A 246 9.76 12.34 -23.83
C ASP A 246 10.61 11.11 -23.38
N LEU A 247 10.09 10.34 -22.46
CA LEU A 247 10.62 9.12 -21.91
C LEU A 247 9.99 7.86 -22.54
N HIS A 248 9.57 7.92 -23.79
CA HIS A 248 8.85 6.87 -24.52
C HIS A 248 9.48 5.47 -24.56
N ALA A 249 10.73 5.35 -24.18
CA ALA A 249 11.42 4.07 -24.01
C ALA A 249 11.60 3.74 -22.53
N ASN A 250 10.65 4.15 -21.66
CA ASN A 250 10.77 3.87 -20.24
C ASN A 250 10.63 2.37 -19.96
N PRO A 251 11.73 1.71 -19.58
CA PRO A 251 11.63 0.34 -19.11
C PRO A 251 10.78 0.31 -17.85
N THR A 252 10.03 -0.77 -17.69
CA THR A 252 9.23 -0.99 -16.48
C THR A 252 10.11 -1.44 -15.32
N PHE A 253 9.77 -1.01 -14.11
CA PHE A 253 10.47 -1.38 -12.88
C PHE A 253 9.51 -1.53 -11.70
N ARG A 254 9.98 -2.14 -10.61
CA ARG A 254 9.21 -2.31 -9.38
C ARG A 254 9.92 -1.59 -8.24
N ILE A 255 9.24 -0.61 -7.67
CA ILE A 255 9.76 0.24 -6.59
C ILE A 255 8.74 0.44 -5.46
N ASP A 256 7.51 -0.02 -5.65
CA ASP A 256 6.44 -0.01 -4.65
C ASP A 256 6.32 -1.37 -3.99
N TYR A 257 6.24 -1.37 -2.66
CA TYR A 257 6.25 -2.60 -1.88
C TYR A 257 5.29 -2.55 -0.70
N ILE A 258 4.80 -3.73 -0.32
CA ILE A 258 4.31 -4.04 1.00
C ILE A 258 5.19 -5.16 1.56
N PHE A 259 5.96 -4.84 2.59
CA PHE A 259 6.74 -5.80 3.34
C PHE A 259 5.97 -6.21 4.60
N VAL A 260 6.03 -7.48 4.93
CA VAL A 260 5.45 -8.05 6.15
C VAL A 260 6.54 -8.60 7.05
N SER A 261 6.39 -8.45 8.38
CA SER A 261 7.31 -9.12 9.32
C SER A 261 7.22 -10.63 9.21
N GLN A 262 8.25 -11.35 9.67
CA GLN A 262 8.26 -12.82 9.67
C GLN A 262 7.05 -13.41 10.39
N SER A 263 6.54 -12.74 11.44
CA SER A 263 5.34 -13.15 12.18
C SER A 263 4.08 -13.18 11.30
N LEU A 264 3.99 -12.34 10.26
CA LEU A 264 2.87 -12.29 9.33
C LEU A 264 3.03 -13.14 8.06
N LYS A 265 4.20 -13.73 7.84
CA LYS A 265 4.52 -14.47 6.61
C LYS A 265 3.47 -15.51 6.24
N LYS A 266 2.95 -16.24 7.23
CA LYS A 266 1.95 -17.30 7.03
C LYS A 266 0.55 -16.75 6.82
N ASP A 267 0.30 -15.53 7.29
CA ASP A 267 -1.02 -14.89 7.23
C ASP A 267 -1.26 -14.21 5.87
N VAL A 268 -0.23 -14.05 5.03
CA VAL A 268 -0.39 -13.53 3.66
C VAL A 268 -1.21 -14.51 2.84
N VAL A 269 -2.42 -14.10 2.45
CA VAL A 269 -3.32 -14.85 1.56
C VAL A 269 -2.98 -14.56 0.11
N GLN A 270 -2.95 -13.26 -0.24
CA GLN A 270 -2.66 -12.77 -1.58
C GLN A 270 -1.86 -11.47 -1.50
N CYS A 271 -0.96 -11.27 -2.46
CA CYS A 271 -0.38 -9.96 -2.75
C CYS A 271 -0.25 -9.81 -4.26
N ARG A 272 -0.65 -8.65 -4.79
CA ARG A 272 -0.63 -8.35 -6.23
C ARG A 272 -0.43 -6.86 -6.49
N ILE A 273 0.03 -6.53 -7.67
CA ILE A 273 0.00 -5.17 -8.22
C ILE A 273 -1.27 -5.08 -9.06
N ILE A 274 -2.11 -4.06 -8.79
CA ILE A 274 -3.36 -3.87 -9.52
C ILE A 274 -3.06 -3.07 -10.78
N LYS A 275 -3.45 -3.65 -11.93
CA LYS A 275 -3.38 -3.01 -13.26
C LYS A 275 -4.76 -3.09 -13.88
N ASP A 276 -5.42 -1.95 -13.98
CA ASP A 276 -6.74 -1.79 -14.56
C ASP A 276 -6.84 -0.42 -15.26
N ASP A 277 -7.98 -0.15 -15.92
CA ASP A 277 -8.18 1.09 -16.66
C ASP A 277 -8.01 2.35 -15.80
N TYR A 278 -8.36 2.27 -14.50
CA TYR A 278 -8.17 3.38 -13.59
C TYR A 278 -6.67 3.60 -13.32
N THR A 279 -5.97 2.56 -12.89
CA THR A 279 -4.56 2.65 -12.49
C THR A 279 -3.61 2.92 -13.65
N ASP A 280 -3.98 2.53 -14.87
CA ASP A 280 -3.25 2.84 -16.10
C ASP A 280 -3.16 4.36 -16.36
N ASN A 281 -4.20 5.14 -15.96
CA ASN A 281 -4.39 6.52 -16.40
C ASN A 281 -4.39 7.57 -15.28
N HIS A 282 -4.34 7.17 -14.00
CA HIS A 282 -4.52 8.11 -12.88
C HIS A 282 -3.30 8.29 -11.98
N SER A 283 -2.26 7.48 -12.15
CA SER A 283 -0.95 7.66 -11.52
C SER A 283 0.14 7.10 -12.42
N ASP A 284 1.37 7.54 -12.26
CA ASP A 284 2.56 6.95 -12.89
C ASP A 284 3.04 5.68 -12.17
N HIS A 285 2.39 5.29 -11.07
CA HIS A 285 2.59 4.05 -10.34
C HIS A 285 1.34 3.18 -10.34
N TYR A 286 1.54 1.87 -10.23
CA TYR A 286 0.50 0.88 -9.95
C TYR A 286 0.47 0.57 -8.44
N PRO A 287 -0.72 0.48 -7.83
CA PRO A 287 -0.84 0.17 -6.41
C PRO A 287 -0.51 -1.29 -6.09
N VAL A 288 0.02 -1.50 -4.89
CA VAL A 288 0.22 -2.83 -4.31
C VAL A 288 -0.93 -3.17 -3.39
N TRP A 289 -1.51 -4.34 -3.59
CA TRP A 289 -2.61 -4.91 -2.82
C TRP A 289 -2.15 -6.10 -2.01
N LEU A 290 -2.57 -6.17 -0.75
CA LEU A 290 -2.29 -7.28 0.16
C LEU A 290 -3.57 -7.73 0.86
N GLU A 291 -3.76 -9.04 0.95
CA GLU A 291 -4.76 -9.67 1.82
C GLU A 291 -4.07 -10.55 2.85
N LEU A 292 -4.45 -10.35 4.11
CA LEU A 292 -4.04 -11.18 5.22
C LEU A 292 -5.22 -12.03 5.70
N SER A 293 -4.94 -13.25 6.15
CA SER A 293 -5.94 -14.05 6.83
C SER A 293 -6.47 -13.32 8.07
N PRO A 294 -7.70 -13.60 8.49
CA PRO A 294 -8.24 -13.03 9.71
C PRO A 294 -7.35 -13.37 10.91
N ASP A 295 -7.25 -12.43 11.84
CA ASP A 295 -6.66 -12.71 13.14
C ASP A 295 -7.42 -13.86 13.82
N LYS A 296 -6.67 -14.87 14.22
CA LYS A 296 -7.19 -15.97 15.03
C LYS A 296 -7.24 -15.56 16.49
#